data_05fa01d2ea929bf3f68943a9d6f3543d
#
_entry.id   05fa01d2ea929bf3f68943a9d6f3543d
#
_cell.length_a   1.000
_cell.length_b   1.000
_cell.length_c   1.000
_cell.angle_alpha   90.00
_cell.angle_beta   90.00
_cell.angle_gamma   90.00
#
_symmetry.space_group_name_H-M   'P 1'
#
loop_
_entity.id
_entity.type
_entity.pdbx_description
1 polymer ?
#
loop_
_entity_poly.entity_id
_entity_poly.type
_entity_poly.pdbx_seq_one_letter_code
_entity_poly.pdbx_strand_id
1 'polypeptide(L)'
;MNKDNSCCAPQRTKKTSINDRSTGKTSSAKFEKAELTGGPFRLGSNYELAYPQDGEGFTTEVFLSPFLLDKHSVTNQKFMTFVDDTGYVTEAEEIGWSFVFGGLLPDDFEDTRGVQGAPWWRQVFGATWKSPEGPQSTIEGKLNHPVVQISWNDAVSYANWCGGRLPTEAEWEYAATAGSSGTIFPWGNQLTPDGEHLMNVWQGSFPDKNLEDDGWYGTAPVGSYPPNKFDLYEMTGNTWEWCQDWFTNKREPRSENPIGPPTGTNKVIKGGSYLCHESYCNRYRPAARSSTTPTSAMGHLGFRLAYDCE
;
A
#
# COMPACT_ATOMS: atom_id res chain seq x y z
N MET A 1 25.00 -3.00 6.11
CA MET A 1 24.32 -3.22 4.82
C MET A 1 23.49 -1.99 4.52
N ASN A 2 23.78 -1.27 3.44
CA ASN A 2 22.94 -0.14 3.00
C ASN A 2 21.58 -0.72 2.56
N LYS A 3 20.58 -0.54 3.40
CA LYS A 3 19.19 -0.92 3.07
C LYS A 3 18.56 0.26 2.33
N ASP A 4 18.88 0.40 1.05
CA ASP A 4 18.24 1.40 0.19
C ASP A 4 16.75 1.09 0.01
N ASN A 5 15.92 2.14 -0.08
CA ASN A 5 14.45 2.02 -0.27
C ASN A 5 14.05 1.23 -1.54
N SER A 6 14.98 0.99 -2.46
CA SER A 6 14.76 0.27 -3.71
C SER A 6 14.33 -1.19 -3.54
N CYS A 7 14.61 -1.81 -2.39
CA CYS A 7 14.24 -3.21 -2.16
C CYS A 7 12.73 -3.43 -2.03
N CYS A 8 12.01 -2.46 -1.46
CA CYS A 8 10.56 -2.57 -1.20
C CYS A 8 9.71 -1.80 -2.20
N ALA A 9 10.29 -0.79 -2.87
CA ALA A 9 9.55 0.12 -3.72
C ALA A 9 10.41 0.60 -4.91
N PRO A 10 10.55 -0.21 -5.97
CA PRO A 10 11.23 0.22 -7.19
C PRO A 10 10.56 1.45 -7.79
N GLN A 11 11.35 2.33 -8.40
CA GLN A 11 10.87 3.62 -8.87
C GLN A 11 10.95 3.74 -10.39
N ARG A 12 9.93 4.34 -11.01
CA ARG A 12 9.97 4.80 -12.40
C ARG A 12 10.61 6.18 -12.47
N THR A 13 11.53 6.37 -13.42
CA THR A 13 12.28 7.62 -13.58
C THR A 13 11.69 8.56 -14.64
N LYS A 14 10.69 8.15 -15.41
CA LYS A 14 10.06 8.97 -16.44
C LYS A 14 8.97 9.86 -15.88
N LYS A 15 9.10 11.20 -16.04
CA LYS A 15 8.00 12.15 -15.82
C LYS A 15 6.98 11.97 -16.94
N THR A 16 5.81 11.46 -16.60
CA THR A 16 4.62 11.54 -17.46
C THR A 16 3.87 12.82 -17.06
N SER A 17 3.45 13.62 -18.04
CA SER A 17 2.59 14.78 -17.79
C SER A 17 1.21 14.30 -17.38
N ILE A 18 0.77 14.69 -16.21
CA ILE A 18 -0.59 14.41 -15.70
C ILE A 18 -1.56 15.14 -16.61
N ASN A 19 -2.35 14.43 -17.38
CA ASN A 19 -3.58 14.96 -17.96
C ASN A 19 -4.63 14.93 -16.86
N ASP A 20 -5.07 16.09 -16.43
CA ASP A 20 -6.16 16.27 -15.47
C ASP A 20 -7.46 15.71 -16.09
N ARG A 21 -7.74 14.42 -15.86
CA ARG A 21 -8.95 13.73 -16.30
C ARG A 21 -9.96 13.79 -15.18
N SER A 22 -10.69 14.92 -15.05
CA SER A 22 -11.83 15.00 -14.15
C SER A 22 -12.92 14.05 -14.62
N THR A 23 -13.10 12.94 -13.93
CA THR A 23 -14.23 12.01 -14.12
C THR A 23 -15.43 12.53 -13.35
N GLY A 24 -16.32 13.24 -14.03
CA GLY A 24 -17.45 13.98 -13.43
C GLY A 24 -18.69 13.13 -13.10
N LYS A 25 -18.57 11.91 -12.61
CA LYS A 25 -19.71 11.13 -12.10
C LYS A 25 -19.39 10.56 -10.72
N THR A 26 -20.22 10.87 -9.74
CA THR A 26 -20.16 10.28 -8.41
C THR A 26 -20.74 8.87 -8.47
N SER A 27 -19.97 7.87 -8.06
CA SER A 27 -20.42 6.48 -7.97
C SER A 27 -21.50 6.31 -6.91
N SER A 28 -22.53 5.49 -7.21
CA SER A 28 -23.50 5.01 -6.21
C SER A 28 -23.01 3.74 -5.47
N ALA A 29 -21.77 3.31 -5.67
CA ALA A 29 -21.23 2.11 -5.05
C ALA A 29 -21.20 2.25 -3.52
N LYS A 30 -21.83 1.30 -2.82
CA LYS A 30 -21.78 1.24 -1.36
C LYS A 30 -20.44 0.64 -0.93
N PHE A 31 -19.62 1.45 -0.31
CA PHE A 31 -18.37 1.02 0.33
C PHE A 31 -18.63 0.80 1.82
N GLU A 32 -18.13 -0.30 2.37
CA GLU A 32 -18.12 -0.50 3.80
C GLU A 32 -17.04 0.37 4.41
N LYS A 33 -17.46 1.36 5.22
CA LYS A 33 -16.59 2.33 5.85
C LYS A 33 -16.60 2.15 7.36
N ALA A 34 -15.46 2.35 7.98
CA ALA A 34 -15.35 2.51 9.43
C ALA A 34 -15.39 4.01 9.76
N GLU A 35 -16.14 4.37 10.80
CA GLU A 35 -16.18 5.73 11.34
C GLU A 35 -15.10 5.86 12.42
N LEU A 36 -14.13 6.75 12.18
CA LEU A 36 -13.04 7.00 13.10
C LEU A 36 -13.22 8.36 13.77
N THR A 37 -13.29 8.35 15.08
CA THR A 37 -13.56 9.57 15.87
C THR A 37 -12.39 10.55 15.92
N GLY A 38 -11.20 10.11 15.46
CA GLY A 38 -10.00 10.93 15.61
C GLY A 38 -9.62 11.13 17.07
N GLY A 39 -9.06 12.29 17.39
CA GLY A 39 -8.59 12.65 18.72
C GLY A 39 -7.06 12.71 18.81
N PRO A 40 -6.51 12.83 20.03
CA PRO A 40 -5.06 12.86 20.26
C PRO A 40 -4.44 11.51 19.91
N PHE A 41 -3.34 11.54 19.17
CA PHE A 41 -2.65 10.35 18.71
C PHE A 41 -1.13 10.57 18.68
N ARG A 42 -0.37 9.56 19.05
CA ARG A 42 1.08 9.57 18.97
C ARG A 42 1.53 8.90 17.67
N LEU A 43 1.89 9.72 16.70
CA LEU A 43 2.39 9.32 15.39
C LEU A 43 3.87 8.90 15.48
N GLY A 44 4.24 7.80 14.80
CA GLY A 44 5.59 7.27 14.78
C GLY A 44 5.90 6.29 15.90
N SER A 45 7.10 5.76 15.92
CA SER A 45 7.51 4.73 16.88
C SER A 45 8.99 4.89 17.29
N ASN A 46 9.28 4.64 18.57
CA ASN A 46 10.65 4.51 19.09
C ASN A 46 11.15 3.05 19.06
N TYR A 47 10.61 2.22 18.21
CA TYR A 47 11.04 0.83 18.08
C TYR A 47 12.51 0.71 17.68
N GLU A 48 13.27 -0.14 18.37
CA GLU A 48 14.72 -0.26 18.18
C GLU A 48 15.14 -0.67 16.75
N LEU A 49 14.27 -1.46 16.07
CA LEU A 49 14.48 -1.89 14.69
C LEU A 49 13.81 -0.97 13.66
N ALA A 50 13.39 0.23 14.07
CA ALA A 50 12.91 1.27 13.15
C ALA A 50 13.99 1.64 12.13
N TYR A 51 13.56 2.10 10.95
CA TYR A 51 14.49 2.57 9.91
C TYR A 51 14.71 4.09 10.04
N PRO A 52 15.86 4.56 10.58
CA PRO A 52 16.10 6.00 10.77
C PRO A 52 16.05 6.80 9.47
N GLN A 53 16.52 6.21 8.36
CA GLN A 53 16.49 6.82 7.03
C GLN A 53 15.08 7.07 6.51
N ASP A 54 14.08 6.34 7.00
CA ASP A 54 12.67 6.52 6.63
C ASP A 54 11.99 7.59 7.49
N GLY A 55 12.67 8.13 8.52
CA GLY A 55 12.09 9.09 9.46
C GLY A 55 11.03 8.47 10.37
N GLU A 56 11.04 7.15 10.55
CA GLU A 56 10.07 6.41 11.36
C GLU A 56 10.19 6.74 12.85
N GLY A 57 11.42 6.92 13.35
CA GLY A 57 11.75 7.06 14.78
C GLY A 57 11.40 8.40 15.42
N PHE A 58 10.77 9.33 14.70
CA PHE A 58 10.30 10.59 15.25
C PHE A 58 8.87 10.47 15.73
N THR A 59 8.68 10.33 17.04
CA THR A 59 7.33 10.34 17.62
C THR A 59 6.87 11.77 17.85
N THR A 60 5.63 12.05 17.48
CA THR A 60 5.01 13.36 17.68
C THR A 60 3.54 13.19 18.13
N GLU A 61 3.10 14.02 19.06
CA GLU A 61 1.68 14.07 19.43
C GLU A 61 0.93 14.89 18.39
N VAL A 62 -0.12 14.31 17.84
CA VAL A 62 -0.98 14.95 16.85
C VAL A 62 -2.45 14.85 17.27
N PHE A 63 -3.29 15.69 16.70
CA PHE A 63 -4.74 15.57 16.82
C PHE A 63 -5.35 15.36 15.45
N LEU A 64 -6.23 14.37 15.31
CA LEU A 64 -6.94 14.06 14.08
C LEU A 64 -8.42 14.40 14.25
N SER A 65 -8.99 15.08 13.29
CA SER A 65 -10.43 15.26 13.16
C SER A 65 -11.11 13.92 12.83
N PRO A 66 -12.41 13.75 13.09
CA PRO A 66 -13.15 12.57 12.66
C PRO A 66 -13.10 12.39 11.13
N PHE A 67 -13.00 11.15 10.68
CA PHE A 67 -13.00 10.78 9.26
C PHE A 67 -13.55 9.37 9.06
N LEU A 68 -13.87 9.04 7.81
CA LEU A 68 -14.27 7.70 7.41
C LEU A 68 -13.13 7.04 6.63
N LEU A 69 -12.96 5.73 6.80
CA LEU A 69 -11.98 4.95 6.06
C LEU A 69 -12.62 3.68 5.53
N ASP A 70 -12.31 3.30 4.29
CA ASP A 70 -12.74 2.00 3.75
C ASP A 70 -12.19 0.87 4.63
N LYS A 71 -13.07 -0.10 4.98
CA LYS A 71 -12.68 -1.25 5.81
C LYS A 71 -11.62 -2.12 5.15
N HIS A 72 -11.62 -2.18 3.83
CA HIS A 72 -10.72 -2.98 3.01
C HIS A 72 -10.00 -2.13 1.98
N SER A 73 -8.86 -2.62 1.50
CA SER A 73 -8.24 -2.10 0.28
C SER A 73 -9.21 -2.20 -0.89
N VAL A 74 -9.07 -1.31 -1.88
CA VAL A 74 -9.86 -1.37 -3.12
C VAL A 74 -9.57 -2.68 -3.84
N THR A 75 -10.62 -3.45 -4.14
CA THR A 75 -10.50 -4.75 -4.79
C THR A 75 -10.48 -4.63 -6.33
N ASN A 76 -10.00 -5.68 -7.00
CA ASN A 76 -10.05 -5.80 -8.45
C ASN A 76 -11.47 -5.58 -9.00
N GLN A 77 -12.50 -6.15 -8.32
CA GLN A 77 -13.90 -5.95 -8.71
C GLN A 77 -14.33 -4.48 -8.65
N LYS A 78 -13.98 -3.77 -7.58
CA LYS A 78 -14.31 -2.35 -7.42
C LYS A 78 -13.59 -1.49 -8.45
N PHE A 79 -12.30 -1.76 -8.70
CA PHE A 79 -11.52 -1.03 -9.69
C PHE A 79 -12.02 -1.31 -11.12
N MET A 80 -12.41 -2.54 -11.42
CA MET A 80 -13.05 -2.90 -12.70
C MET A 80 -14.32 -2.08 -12.94
N THR A 81 -15.17 -1.92 -11.92
CA THR A 81 -16.39 -1.09 -12.04
C THR A 81 -16.04 0.37 -12.39
N PHE A 82 -14.98 0.94 -11.79
CA PHE A 82 -14.49 2.27 -12.13
C PHE A 82 -14.04 2.36 -13.59
N VAL A 83 -13.26 1.39 -14.05
CA VAL A 83 -12.79 1.37 -15.44
C VAL A 83 -13.95 1.19 -16.43
N ASP A 84 -14.91 0.32 -16.11
CA ASP A 84 -16.09 0.08 -16.96
C ASP A 84 -16.98 1.35 -17.06
N ASP A 85 -17.12 2.10 -15.96
CA ASP A 85 -17.93 3.33 -15.92
C ASP A 85 -17.26 4.53 -16.61
N THR A 86 -15.93 4.59 -16.58
CA THR A 86 -15.18 5.78 -17.00
C THR A 86 -14.34 5.60 -18.27
N GLY A 87 -14.04 4.36 -18.65
CA GLY A 87 -13.06 4.06 -19.69
C GLY A 87 -11.62 4.44 -19.30
N TYR A 88 -11.33 4.51 -17.98
CA TYR A 88 -10.02 4.93 -17.48
C TYR A 88 -8.91 3.97 -17.95
N VAL A 89 -7.79 4.53 -18.37
CA VAL A 89 -6.56 3.80 -18.72
C VAL A 89 -5.50 4.14 -17.69
N THR A 90 -4.93 3.12 -17.02
CA THR A 90 -3.93 3.31 -15.98
C THR A 90 -2.57 3.70 -16.53
N GLU A 91 -1.72 4.33 -15.70
CA GLU A 91 -0.35 4.66 -16.10
C GLU A 91 0.48 3.41 -16.45
N ALA A 92 0.22 2.26 -15.84
CA ALA A 92 0.85 1.00 -16.21
C ALA A 92 0.47 0.55 -17.63
N GLU A 93 -0.80 0.73 -18.03
CA GLU A 93 -1.27 0.46 -19.39
C GLU A 93 -0.70 1.46 -20.40
N GLU A 94 -0.66 2.77 -20.08
CA GLU A 94 -0.08 3.80 -20.96
C GLU A 94 1.43 3.64 -21.17
N ILE A 95 2.18 3.30 -20.10
CA ILE A 95 3.63 3.10 -20.13
C ILE A 95 4.00 1.77 -20.79
N GLY A 96 3.09 0.79 -20.71
CA GLY A 96 3.21 -0.53 -21.32
C GLY A 96 4.03 -1.54 -20.52
N TRP A 97 4.46 -1.22 -19.29
CA TRP A 97 5.16 -2.15 -18.40
C TRP A 97 5.02 -1.77 -16.92
N SER A 98 5.26 -2.74 -16.05
CA SER A 98 5.31 -2.50 -14.61
C SER A 98 6.32 -3.41 -13.91
N PHE A 99 6.48 -3.22 -12.58
CA PHE A 99 7.33 -4.06 -11.77
C PHE A 99 6.54 -5.28 -11.24
N VAL A 100 7.10 -6.46 -11.46
CA VAL A 100 6.55 -7.74 -10.99
C VAL A 100 7.61 -8.45 -10.15
N PHE A 101 7.20 -9.10 -9.07
CA PHE A 101 8.08 -9.99 -8.32
C PHE A 101 8.41 -11.23 -9.17
N GLY A 102 9.70 -11.51 -9.36
CA GLY A 102 10.16 -12.59 -10.24
C GLY A 102 9.64 -13.97 -9.87
N GLY A 103 9.41 -14.22 -8.57
CA GLY A 103 8.85 -15.48 -8.11
C GLY A 103 7.38 -15.74 -8.51
N LEU A 104 6.68 -14.73 -9.04
CA LEU A 104 5.32 -14.90 -9.60
C LEU A 104 5.32 -15.14 -11.11
N LEU A 105 6.47 -15.04 -11.76
CA LEU A 105 6.59 -15.31 -13.18
C LEU A 105 6.74 -16.81 -13.43
N PRO A 106 6.17 -17.36 -14.51
CA PRO A 106 6.42 -18.75 -14.90
C PRO A 106 7.91 -19.03 -15.14
N ASP A 107 8.35 -20.28 -14.93
CA ASP A 107 9.75 -20.69 -15.12
C ASP A 107 10.25 -20.48 -16.54
N ASP A 108 9.35 -20.54 -17.53
CA ASP A 108 9.63 -20.34 -18.96
C ASP A 108 9.37 -18.89 -19.42
N PHE A 109 9.13 -17.97 -18.48
CA PHE A 109 8.96 -16.55 -18.82
C PHE A 109 10.24 -15.99 -19.44
N GLU A 110 10.09 -15.17 -20.48
CA GLU A 110 11.23 -14.55 -21.13
C GLU A 110 12.10 -13.73 -20.14
N ASP A 111 13.42 -13.72 -20.37
CA ASP A 111 14.32 -12.97 -19.49
C ASP A 111 14.01 -11.47 -19.51
N THR A 112 13.85 -10.88 -18.36
CA THR A 112 13.47 -9.48 -18.18
C THR A 112 14.51 -8.74 -17.35
N ARG A 113 14.53 -7.44 -17.50
CA ARG A 113 15.44 -6.58 -16.74
C ARG A 113 15.11 -6.58 -15.26
N GLY A 114 16.09 -6.96 -14.42
CA GLY A 114 16.01 -6.82 -12.96
C GLY A 114 16.31 -5.40 -12.49
N VAL A 115 15.80 -5.04 -11.31
CA VAL A 115 16.12 -3.77 -10.63
C VAL A 115 17.49 -3.88 -9.96
N GLN A 116 18.35 -2.89 -10.16
CA GLN A 116 19.67 -2.86 -9.52
C GLN A 116 19.51 -2.79 -7.98
N GLY A 117 20.17 -3.69 -7.29
CA GLY A 117 20.08 -3.80 -5.82
C GLY A 117 18.85 -4.58 -5.30
N ALA A 118 17.89 -4.90 -6.19
CA ALA A 118 16.70 -5.69 -5.87
C ALA A 118 16.30 -6.56 -7.07
N PRO A 119 17.16 -7.54 -7.46
CA PRO A 119 17.02 -8.29 -8.73
C PRO A 119 15.75 -9.15 -8.81
N TRP A 120 15.11 -9.42 -7.67
CA TRP A 120 13.82 -10.08 -7.62
C TRP A 120 12.67 -9.23 -8.19
N TRP A 121 12.84 -7.92 -8.37
CA TRP A 121 11.93 -7.08 -9.11
C TRP A 121 12.27 -7.12 -10.60
N ARG A 122 11.28 -7.46 -11.41
CA ARG A 122 11.43 -7.60 -12.86
C ARG A 122 10.59 -6.54 -13.57
N GLN A 123 11.16 -5.94 -14.60
CA GLN A 123 10.41 -5.09 -15.52
C GLN A 123 9.64 -6.00 -16.49
N VAL A 124 8.32 -6.01 -16.41
CA VAL A 124 7.47 -6.88 -17.22
C VAL A 124 6.57 -6.04 -18.13
N PHE A 125 6.73 -6.21 -19.42
CA PHE A 125 5.87 -5.57 -20.42
C PHE A 125 4.48 -6.19 -20.40
N GLY A 126 3.43 -5.34 -20.50
CA GLY A 126 2.04 -5.76 -20.41
C GLY A 126 1.55 -6.09 -18.99
N ALA A 127 2.38 -5.93 -17.95
CA ALA A 127 1.91 -6.01 -16.58
C ALA A 127 1.05 -4.78 -16.24
N THR A 128 -0.21 -5.03 -15.87
CA THR A 128 -1.25 -4.04 -15.58
C THR A 128 -2.14 -4.54 -14.45
N TRP A 129 -3.11 -3.75 -14.01
CA TRP A 129 -4.07 -4.21 -13.01
C TRP A 129 -4.92 -5.42 -13.46
N LYS A 130 -5.17 -5.60 -14.76
CA LYS A 130 -5.89 -6.75 -15.35
C LYS A 130 -5.02 -7.99 -15.49
N SER A 131 -3.72 -7.78 -15.65
CA SER A 131 -2.71 -8.80 -15.86
C SER A 131 -1.52 -8.54 -14.93
N PRO A 132 -1.67 -8.78 -13.60
CA PRO A 132 -0.74 -8.26 -12.59
C PRO A 132 0.68 -8.81 -12.71
N GLU A 133 0.84 -10.03 -13.19
CA GLU A 133 2.12 -10.71 -13.36
C GLU A 133 2.60 -10.69 -14.84
N GLY A 134 1.92 -9.93 -15.73
CA GLY A 134 2.23 -9.84 -17.16
C GLY A 134 1.15 -10.44 -18.05
N PRO A 135 1.33 -10.44 -19.40
CA PRO A 135 0.29 -10.80 -20.38
C PRO A 135 -0.31 -12.19 -20.21
N GLN A 136 0.41 -13.11 -19.60
CA GLN A 136 -0.01 -14.49 -19.33
C GLN A 136 -0.89 -14.62 -18.08
N SER A 137 -1.02 -13.55 -17.31
CA SER A 137 -1.77 -13.52 -16.05
C SER A 137 -3.13 -12.83 -16.19
N THR A 138 -4.03 -13.11 -15.26
CA THR A 138 -5.38 -12.54 -15.22
C THR A 138 -5.84 -12.34 -13.77
N ILE A 139 -6.84 -11.48 -13.58
CA ILE A 139 -7.55 -11.32 -12.30
C ILE A 139 -8.75 -12.27 -12.16
N GLU A 140 -8.94 -13.20 -13.08
CA GLU A 140 -9.97 -14.24 -12.95
C GLU A 140 -9.72 -15.07 -11.69
N GLY A 141 -10.77 -15.25 -10.87
CA GLY A 141 -10.65 -15.87 -9.54
C GLY A 141 -10.08 -14.96 -8.45
N LYS A 142 -9.56 -13.76 -8.79
CA LYS A 142 -8.97 -12.78 -7.86
C LYS A 142 -9.79 -11.49 -7.73
N LEU A 143 -11.10 -11.52 -8.04
CA LEU A 143 -11.93 -10.31 -8.01
C LEU A 143 -12.03 -9.66 -6.62
N ASN A 144 -11.93 -10.47 -5.55
CA ASN A 144 -11.93 -10.00 -4.17
C ASN A 144 -10.52 -9.77 -3.59
N HIS A 145 -9.46 -9.84 -4.40
CA HIS A 145 -8.11 -9.45 -3.99
C HIS A 145 -7.93 -7.94 -4.14
N PRO A 146 -7.00 -7.32 -3.37
CA PRO A 146 -6.63 -5.92 -3.59
C PRO A 146 -6.20 -5.70 -5.04
N VAL A 147 -6.65 -4.60 -5.63
CA VAL A 147 -6.09 -4.18 -6.91
C VAL A 147 -4.65 -3.73 -6.73
N VAL A 148 -3.77 -4.21 -7.60
CA VAL A 148 -2.34 -3.86 -7.64
C VAL A 148 -1.96 -3.32 -9.01
N GLN A 149 -0.69 -2.97 -9.22
CA GLN A 149 -0.23 -2.31 -10.45
C GLN A 149 -0.85 -0.92 -10.65
N ILE A 150 -1.19 -0.24 -9.56
CA ILE A 150 -1.85 1.06 -9.50
C ILE A 150 -0.84 2.12 -9.07
N SER A 151 -0.70 3.19 -9.85
CA SER A 151 0.07 4.37 -9.49
C SER A 151 -0.70 5.25 -8.49
N TRP A 152 -0.02 6.21 -7.87
CA TRP A 152 -0.68 7.20 -7.02
C TRP A 152 -1.71 8.04 -7.80
N ASN A 153 -1.38 8.38 -9.06
CA ASN A 153 -2.28 9.14 -9.93
C ASN A 153 -3.54 8.34 -10.29
N ASP A 154 -3.40 7.04 -10.54
CA ASP A 154 -4.54 6.13 -10.77
C ASP A 154 -5.43 6.06 -9.52
N ALA A 155 -4.82 5.91 -8.34
CA ALA A 155 -5.54 5.84 -7.07
C ALA A 155 -6.32 7.15 -6.78
N VAL A 156 -5.74 8.33 -7.08
CA VAL A 156 -6.42 9.62 -6.96
C VAL A 156 -7.58 9.75 -7.96
N SER A 157 -7.41 9.27 -9.18
CA SER A 157 -8.48 9.27 -10.19
C SER A 157 -9.66 8.43 -9.74
N TYR A 158 -9.39 7.25 -9.20
CA TYR A 158 -10.41 6.38 -8.58
C TYR A 158 -11.08 7.08 -7.37
N ALA A 159 -10.30 7.69 -6.48
CA ALA A 159 -10.80 8.39 -5.30
C ALA A 159 -11.77 9.52 -5.68
N ASN A 160 -11.42 10.33 -6.68
CA ASN A 160 -12.28 11.40 -7.19
C ASN A 160 -13.60 10.87 -7.76
N TRP A 161 -13.57 9.72 -8.47
CA TRP A 161 -14.77 9.08 -8.97
C TRP A 161 -15.71 8.60 -7.84
N CYS A 162 -15.14 8.11 -6.73
CA CYS A 162 -15.87 7.66 -5.55
C CYS A 162 -16.34 8.81 -4.63
N GLY A 163 -15.88 10.04 -4.85
CA GLY A 163 -16.12 11.17 -3.92
C GLY A 163 -15.36 11.02 -2.60
N GLY A 164 -14.20 10.33 -2.64
CA GLY A 164 -13.28 10.15 -1.53
C GLY A 164 -11.90 10.76 -1.82
N ARG A 165 -10.95 10.43 -0.98
CA ARG A 165 -9.53 10.81 -1.11
C ARG A 165 -8.63 9.68 -0.60
N LEU A 166 -7.34 9.77 -0.86
CA LEU A 166 -6.38 8.92 -0.15
C LEU A 166 -6.27 9.39 1.32
N PRO A 167 -6.04 8.46 2.27
CA PRO A 167 -5.77 8.85 3.65
C PRO A 167 -4.46 9.62 3.74
N THR A 168 -4.35 10.54 4.69
CA THR A 168 -3.05 11.06 5.09
C THR A 168 -2.25 9.97 5.79
N GLU A 169 -0.93 10.10 5.84
CA GLU A 169 -0.08 9.16 6.57
C GLU A 169 -0.49 9.04 8.04
N ALA A 170 -0.88 10.14 8.67
CA ALA A 170 -1.29 10.16 10.07
C ALA A 170 -2.64 9.48 10.28
N GLU A 171 -3.61 9.69 9.40
CA GLU A 171 -4.91 8.99 9.41
C GLU A 171 -4.73 7.50 9.22
N TRP A 172 -3.86 7.11 8.28
CA TRP A 172 -3.58 5.70 8.00
C TRP A 172 -2.96 5.01 9.23
N GLU A 173 -1.97 5.64 9.87
CA GLU A 173 -1.29 5.08 11.04
C GLU A 173 -2.21 5.00 12.27
N TYR A 174 -3.02 6.05 12.52
CA TYR A 174 -4.08 6.04 13.54
C TYR A 174 -5.06 4.90 13.32
N ALA A 175 -5.52 4.74 12.10
CA ALA A 175 -6.44 3.68 11.70
C ALA A 175 -5.81 2.28 11.90
N ALA A 176 -4.57 2.08 11.47
CA ALA A 176 -3.86 0.80 11.57
C ALA A 176 -3.63 0.37 13.03
N THR A 177 -3.33 1.31 13.92
CA THR A 177 -3.13 1.04 15.35
C THR A 177 -4.42 1.05 16.15
N ALA A 178 -5.56 1.29 15.51
CA ALA A 178 -6.85 1.49 16.16
C ALA A 178 -6.79 2.55 17.28
N GLY A 179 -6.11 3.67 17.02
CA GLY A 179 -5.92 4.76 17.97
C GLY A 179 -4.97 4.45 19.12
N SER A 180 -4.45 3.24 19.21
CA SER A 180 -3.50 2.84 20.24
C SER A 180 -2.09 3.29 19.89
N SER A 181 -1.27 3.64 20.87
CA SER A 181 0.15 3.92 20.68
C SER A 181 1.00 2.93 21.48
N GLY A 182 2.20 2.63 20.99
CA GLY A 182 3.19 1.83 21.70
C GLY A 182 3.16 0.33 21.44
N THR A 183 2.29 -0.16 20.54
CA THR A 183 2.35 -1.53 20.03
C THR A 183 3.11 -1.59 18.70
N ILE A 184 3.76 -2.72 18.45
CA ILE A 184 4.52 -2.96 17.20
C ILE A 184 3.59 -3.30 16.05
N PHE A 185 2.52 -4.05 16.33
CA PHE A 185 1.48 -4.50 15.38
C PHE A 185 0.09 -4.07 15.85
N PRO A 186 -0.93 -4.10 15.00
CA PRO A 186 -2.30 -3.79 15.37
C PRO A 186 -2.85 -4.60 16.55
N TRP A 187 -2.35 -5.84 16.72
CA TRP A 187 -2.77 -6.79 17.75
C TRP A 187 -1.84 -6.87 18.96
N GLY A 188 -0.67 -6.23 18.97
CA GLY A 188 0.29 -6.26 20.07
C GLY A 188 1.75 -6.27 19.62
N ASN A 189 2.62 -6.97 20.35
CA ASN A 189 4.07 -6.91 20.11
C ASN A 189 4.67 -8.20 19.52
N GLN A 190 3.89 -9.28 19.42
CA GLN A 190 4.33 -10.53 18.82
C GLN A 190 3.88 -10.58 17.37
N LEU A 191 4.78 -11.01 16.48
CA LEU A 191 4.49 -11.16 15.05
C LEU A 191 3.40 -12.22 14.82
N THR A 192 3.56 -13.37 15.46
CA THR A 192 2.67 -14.53 15.37
C THR A 192 2.25 -14.94 16.80
N PRO A 193 1.26 -14.25 17.41
CA PRO A 193 0.79 -14.62 18.73
C PRO A 193 0.19 -16.03 18.67
N ASP A 194 0.54 -16.86 19.67
CA ASP A 194 0.12 -18.27 19.74
C ASP A 194 0.41 -19.10 18.47
N GLY A 195 1.34 -18.65 17.64
CA GLY A 195 1.70 -19.26 16.37
C GLY A 195 0.77 -18.94 15.20
N GLU A 196 -0.22 -18.05 15.40
CA GLU A 196 -1.15 -17.66 14.35
C GLU A 196 -0.60 -16.50 13.50
N HIS A 197 -0.73 -16.62 12.17
CA HIS A 197 -0.44 -15.54 11.24
C HIS A 197 -1.64 -14.59 11.15
N LEU A 198 -1.42 -13.32 11.49
CA LEU A 198 -2.47 -12.28 11.50
C LEU A 198 -2.31 -11.27 10.37
N MET A 199 -1.41 -11.53 9.43
CA MET A 199 -1.21 -10.76 8.20
C MET A 199 -0.50 -11.60 7.14
N ASN A 200 -0.70 -11.25 5.88
CA ASN A 200 -0.01 -11.85 4.74
C ASN A 200 1.35 -11.20 4.54
N VAL A 201 2.41 -11.91 4.89
CA VAL A 201 3.82 -11.52 4.71
C VAL A 201 4.64 -12.75 4.33
N TRP A 202 5.86 -12.54 3.85
CA TRP A 202 6.75 -13.64 3.46
C TRP A 202 7.21 -14.46 4.66
N GLN A 203 7.21 -15.81 4.52
CA GLN A 203 7.78 -16.75 5.48
C GLN A 203 8.88 -17.57 4.82
N GLY A 204 9.96 -17.84 5.56
CA GLY A 204 11.10 -18.61 5.08
C GLY A 204 12.26 -17.76 4.56
N SER A 205 12.87 -18.14 3.45
CA SER A 205 14.08 -17.47 2.93
C SER A 205 13.73 -16.55 1.77
N PHE A 206 13.69 -15.24 2.03
CA PHE A 206 13.45 -14.26 0.96
C PHE A 206 14.70 -14.03 0.10
N PRO A 207 14.61 -13.98 -1.23
CA PRO A 207 13.41 -14.09 -2.08
C PRO A 207 13.17 -15.49 -2.64
N ASP A 208 13.89 -16.50 -2.16
CA ASP A 208 14.05 -17.78 -2.85
C ASP A 208 12.96 -18.81 -2.49
N LYS A 209 12.47 -18.76 -1.25
CA LYS A 209 11.50 -19.75 -0.77
C LYS A 209 10.51 -19.14 0.20
N ASN A 210 9.24 -19.05 -0.20
CA ASN A 210 8.12 -18.81 0.69
C ASN A 210 7.59 -20.15 1.23
N LEU A 211 7.31 -20.23 2.54
CA LEU A 211 6.72 -21.40 3.17
C LEU A 211 5.19 -21.40 3.09
N GLU A 212 4.58 -20.23 2.83
CA GLU A 212 3.14 -20.03 2.74
C GLU A 212 2.40 -20.45 4.02
N ASP A 213 3.06 -20.30 5.18
CA ASP A 213 2.47 -20.66 6.48
C ASP A 213 1.24 -19.79 6.81
N ASP A 214 1.13 -18.62 6.20
CA ASP A 214 -0.04 -17.74 6.28
C ASP A 214 -1.14 -18.04 5.25
N GLY A 215 -0.90 -19.03 4.37
CA GLY A 215 -1.82 -19.53 3.36
C GLY A 215 -1.69 -18.91 1.97
N TRP A 216 -0.73 -17.98 1.74
CA TRP A 216 -0.66 -17.22 0.49
C TRP A 216 0.77 -17.03 -0.02
N TYR A 217 0.97 -17.25 -1.33
CA TYR A 217 2.23 -16.92 -1.99
C TYR A 217 2.29 -15.47 -2.48
N GLY A 218 1.16 -14.94 -2.92
CA GLY A 218 0.96 -13.56 -3.41
C GLY A 218 -0.07 -12.81 -2.57
N THR A 219 -0.91 -12.00 -3.21
CA THR A 219 -1.99 -11.31 -2.51
C THR A 219 -3.05 -12.27 -1.96
N ALA A 220 -3.59 -12.00 -0.78
CA ALA A 220 -4.75 -12.64 -0.21
C ALA A 220 -6.04 -11.88 -0.57
N PRO A 221 -7.22 -12.53 -0.62
CA PRO A 221 -8.50 -11.82 -0.67
C PRO A 221 -8.65 -10.86 0.51
N VAL A 222 -9.36 -9.75 0.32
CA VAL A 222 -9.67 -8.85 1.44
C VAL A 222 -10.56 -9.56 2.47
N GLY A 223 -10.32 -9.30 3.76
CA GLY A 223 -11.01 -9.96 4.86
C GLY A 223 -10.48 -11.35 5.20
N SER A 224 -9.27 -11.72 4.74
CA SER A 224 -8.64 -13.00 5.06
C SER A 224 -8.14 -13.10 6.51
N TYR A 225 -7.90 -11.98 7.16
CA TYR A 225 -7.39 -11.90 8.53
C TYR A 225 -8.37 -11.16 9.45
N PRO A 226 -8.31 -11.39 10.78
CA PRO A 226 -9.16 -10.65 11.72
C PRO A 226 -8.95 -9.14 11.62
N PRO A 227 -10.03 -8.35 11.72
CA PRO A 227 -9.93 -6.89 11.73
C PRO A 227 -9.29 -6.37 13.02
N ASN A 228 -8.78 -5.16 12.98
CA ASN A 228 -8.41 -4.45 14.20
C ASN A 228 -9.65 -3.91 14.96
N LYS A 229 -9.45 -3.22 16.08
CA LYS A 229 -10.56 -2.72 16.92
C LYS A 229 -11.44 -1.64 16.25
N PHE A 230 -11.01 -1.09 15.12
CA PHE A 230 -11.81 -0.18 14.30
C PHE A 230 -12.53 -0.90 13.14
N ASP A 231 -12.57 -2.23 13.17
CA ASP A 231 -13.18 -3.06 12.12
C ASP A 231 -12.51 -2.83 10.73
N LEU A 232 -11.18 -2.60 10.76
CA LEU A 232 -10.35 -2.41 9.58
C LEU A 232 -9.49 -3.66 9.32
N TYR A 233 -9.50 -4.11 8.08
CA TYR A 233 -8.85 -5.34 7.65
C TYR A 233 -7.54 -5.05 6.92
N GLU A 234 -6.59 -5.97 7.02
CA GLU A 234 -5.29 -5.96 6.33
C GLU A 234 -4.59 -4.58 6.34
N MET A 235 -4.61 -3.91 7.50
CA MET A 235 -3.85 -2.67 7.68
C MET A 235 -2.33 -2.90 7.67
N THR A 236 -1.91 -4.15 7.76
CA THR A 236 -0.50 -4.59 7.68
C THR A 236 -0.38 -5.84 6.84
N GLY A 237 0.69 -5.96 6.07
CA GLY A 237 0.88 -7.05 5.11
C GLY A 237 0.00 -6.92 3.87
N ASN A 238 -0.16 -7.97 3.13
CA ASN A 238 -0.91 -8.11 1.88
C ASN A 238 -0.41 -7.18 0.78
N THR A 239 -0.82 -5.92 0.77
CA THR A 239 -0.35 -4.90 -0.18
C THR A 239 0.05 -3.61 0.53
N TRP A 240 1.11 -2.98 0.04
CA TRP A 240 1.38 -1.58 0.36
C TRP A 240 0.19 -0.72 -0.03
N GLU A 241 -0.04 0.36 0.69
CA GLU A 241 -1.12 1.30 0.43
C GLU A 241 -0.60 2.72 0.26
N TRP A 242 -1.06 3.39 -0.81
CA TRP A 242 -0.78 4.78 -1.07
C TRP A 242 -1.41 5.71 -0.02
N CYS A 243 -0.60 6.68 0.46
CA CYS A 243 -1.08 7.82 1.21
C CYS A 243 -1.04 9.10 0.37
N GLN A 244 -1.78 10.13 0.82
CA GLN A 244 -1.84 11.42 0.16
C GLN A 244 -0.51 12.18 0.22
N ASP A 245 0.28 11.97 1.27
CA ASP A 245 1.43 12.78 1.65
C ASP A 245 2.61 12.64 0.69
N TRP A 246 3.28 13.75 0.44
CA TRP A 246 4.64 13.71 -0.05
C TRP A 246 5.58 13.22 1.04
N PHE A 247 6.50 12.34 0.67
CA PHE A 247 7.46 11.77 1.62
C PHE A 247 8.53 12.79 2.00
N THR A 248 8.85 12.84 3.29
CA THR A 248 10.04 13.47 3.85
C THR A 248 10.53 12.63 5.02
N ASN A 249 11.85 12.51 5.19
CA ASN A 249 12.44 11.89 6.38
C ASN A 249 12.52 12.85 7.57
N LYS A 250 12.15 14.13 7.38
CA LYS A 250 12.05 15.16 8.42
C LYS A 250 10.59 15.56 8.56
N ARG A 251 9.90 14.97 9.53
CA ARG A 251 8.52 15.36 9.83
C ARG A 251 8.53 16.74 10.48
N GLU A 252 7.80 17.68 9.89
CA GLU A 252 7.51 18.96 10.54
C GLU A 252 6.48 18.71 11.66
N PRO A 253 6.70 19.25 12.87
CA PRO A 253 5.72 19.12 13.93
C PRO A 253 4.46 19.92 13.59
N ARG A 254 3.44 19.24 13.11
CA ARG A 254 2.07 19.75 13.02
C ARG A 254 1.23 19.06 14.06
N SER A 255 0.55 19.81 14.90
CA SER A 255 -0.24 19.26 16.00
C SER A 255 -1.63 18.83 15.57
N GLU A 256 -2.19 19.35 14.48
CA GLU A 256 -3.56 19.10 14.04
C GLU A 256 -3.60 18.70 12.57
N ASN A 257 -4.26 17.57 12.28
CA ASN A 257 -4.42 16.98 10.94
C ASN A 257 -3.16 17.08 10.09
N PRO A 258 -2.03 16.49 10.54
CA PRO A 258 -0.76 16.64 9.84
C PRO A 258 -0.83 16.01 8.46
N ILE A 259 -0.30 16.75 7.50
CA ILE A 259 -0.06 16.33 6.13
C ILE A 259 1.42 16.49 5.83
N GLY A 260 1.94 15.77 4.87
CA GLY A 260 3.32 15.91 4.41
C GLY A 260 3.65 17.29 3.85
N PRO A 261 4.87 17.52 3.38
CA PRO A 261 5.25 18.77 2.74
C PRO A 261 4.36 19.05 1.51
N PRO A 262 4.23 20.32 1.09
CA PRO A 262 3.35 20.68 -0.02
C PRO A 262 3.82 20.14 -1.38
N THR A 263 5.10 19.81 -1.50
CA THR A 263 5.73 19.26 -2.71
C THR A 263 6.77 18.22 -2.35
N GLY A 264 7.08 17.33 -3.28
CA GLY A 264 8.08 16.30 -3.11
C GLY A 264 8.34 15.53 -4.40
N THR A 265 9.14 14.49 -4.31
CA THR A 265 9.44 13.57 -5.42
C THR A 265 8.73 12.24 -5.28
N ASN A 266 8.53 11.79 -4.06
CA ASN A 266 7.95 10.49 -3.72
C ASN A 266 6.72 10.67 -2.84
N LYS A 267 5.75 9.79 -3.01
CA LYS A 267 4.56 9.67 -2.17
C LYS A 267 4.78 8.59 -1.10
N VAL A 268 4.19 8.80 0.06
CA VAL A 268 4.24 7.84 1.18
C VAL A 268 3.44 6.59 0.82
N ILE A 269 3.98 5.44 1.18
CA ILE A 269 3.29 4.14 1.20
C ILE A 269 3.42 3.51 2.58
N LYS A 270 2.39 2.82 3.03
CA LYS A 270 2.26 2.25 4.37
C LYS A 270 1.85 0.77 4.31
N GLY A 271 2.05 0.05 5.43
CA GLY A 271 1.49 -1.27 5.68
C GLY A 271 2.38 -2.46 5.35
N GLY A 272 3.35 -2.32 4.45
CA GLY A 272 4.11 -3.48 3.96
C GLY A 272 3.28 -4.32 2.98
N SER A 273 3.78 -5.50 2.63
CA SER A 273 3.12 -6.39 1.68
C SER A 273 3.49 -7.86 1.91
N TYR A 274 2.87 -8.75 1.14
CA TYR A 274 3.17 -10.19 1.10
C TYR A 274 4.65 -10.51 0.81
N LEU A 275 5.43 -9.55 0.30
CA LEU A 275 6.87 -9.72 0.06
C LEU A 275 7.74 -9.27 1.24
N CYS A 276 7.17 -8.65 2.28
CA CYS A 276 7.95 -8.17 3.41
C CYS A 276 8.37 -9.32 4.34
N HIS A 277 9.65 -9.34 4.71
CA HIS A 277 10.22 -10.30 5.64
C HIS A 277 11.23 -9.60 6.57
N GLU A 278 11.31 -10.02 7.82
CA GLU A 278 12.18 -9.39 8.83
C GLU A 278 13.65 -9.27 8.43
N SER A 279 14.17 -10.23 7.63
CA SER A 279 15.57 -10.25 7.21
C SER A 279 15.97 -9.07 6.33
N TYR A 280 15.02 -8.44 5.60
CA TYR A 280 15.33 -7.33 4.71
C TYR A 280 14.34 -6.16 4.77
N CYS A 281 13.08 -6.41 5.11
CA CYS A 281 12.02 -5.41 5.13
C CYS A 281 10.99 -5.71 6.22
N ASN A 282 11.17 -5.21 7.44
CA ASN A 282 10.16 -5.33 8.50
C ASN A 282 9.18 -4.14 8.51
N ARG A 283 8.88 -3.55 7.33
CA ARG A 283 8.02 -2.36 7.19
C ARG A 283 6.51 -2.66 7.18
N TYR A 284 6.14 -3.88 7.57
CA TYR A 284 4.74 -4.28 7.85
C TYR A 284 4.23 -3.82 9.23
N ARG A 285 4.95 -2.92 9.90
CA ARG A 285 4.53 -2.29 11.17
C ARG A 285 3.79 -0.98 10.89
N PRO A 286 2.71 -0.65 11.61
CA PRO A 286 1.94 0.57 11.37
C PRO A 286 2.76 1.86 11.31
N ALA A 287 3.75 2.03 12.21
CA ALA A 287 4.62 3.21 12.23
C ALA A 287 5.65 3.22 11.11
N ALA A 288 5.96 2.06 10.51
CA ALA A 288 6.90 1.96 9.40
C ALA A 288 6.35 2.65 8.16
N ARG A 289 7.25 3.14 7.34
CA ARG A 289 6.93 3.91 6.14
C ARG A 289 7.94 3.65 5.04
N SER A 290 7.50 3.79 3.82
CA SER A 290 8.36 3.80 2.64
C SER A 290 7.82 4.82 1.64
N SER A 291 8.45 4.92 0.48
CA SER A 291 8.01 5.88 -0.53
C SER A 291 8.44 5.46 -1.92
N THR A 292 7.67 5.87 -2.91
CA THR A 292 8.03 5.72 -4.33
C THR A 292 7.45 6.88 -5.15
N THR A 293 7.89 7.02 -6.41
CA THR A 293 7.39 8.09 -7.27
C THR A 293 5.89 7.91 -7.56
N PRO A 294 5.12 8.99 -7.72
CA PRO A 294 3.67 8.92 -7.92
C PRO A 294 3.27 8.15 -9.20
N THR A 295 4.16 8.00 -10.17
CA THR A 295 3.95 7.25 -11.41
C THR A 295 4.36 5.78 -11.32
N SER A 296 4.93 5.34 -10.20
CA SER A 296 5.30 3.94 -10.00
C SER A 296 4.08 3.06 -9.76
N ALA A 297 4.09 1.88 -10.39
CA ALA A 297 3.13 0.82 -10.16
C ALA A 297 3.89 -0.50 -9.98
N MET A 298 3.38 -1.39 -9.14
CA MET A 298 4.02 -2.68 -8.85
C MET A 298 3.03 -3.71 -8.30
N GLY A 299 3.35 -4.98 -8.43
CA GLY A 299 2.47 -6.10 -8.12
C GLY A 299 2.11 -6.29 -6.63
N HIS A 300 2.55 -5.40 -5.75
CA HIS A 300 2.26 -5.46 -4.32
C HIS A 300 1.82 -4.10 -3.74
N LEU A 301 1.38 -3.17 -4.60
CA LEU A 301 1.01 -1.81 -4.20
C LEU A 301 -0.40 -1.49 -4.69
N GLY A 302 -1.27 -1.23 -3.75
CA GLY A 302 -2.66 -0.85 -3.90
C GLY A 302 -3.01 0.37 -3.05
N PHE A 303 -4.26 0.50 -2.63
CA PHE A 303 -4.75 1.63 -1.84
C PHE A 303 -6.11 1.36 -1.21
N ARG A 304 -6.49 2.18 -0.23
CA ARG A 304 -7.86 2.35 0.30
C ARG A 304 -8.22 3.82 0.37
N LEU A 305 -9.51 4.15 0.51
CA LEU A 305 -9.99 5.52 0.55
C LEU A 305 -10.36 5.99 1.94
N ALA A 306 -10.10 7.27 2.18
CA ALA A 306 -10.66 8.04 3.27
C ALA A 306 -11.73 9.00 2.75
N TYR A 307 -12.59 9.47 3.66
CA TYR A 307 -13.64 10.45 3.37
C TYR A 307 -13.75 11.40 4.55
N ASP A 308 -14.06 12.65 4.26
CA ASP A 308 -14.32 13.65 5.30
C ASP A 308 -15.73 13.40 5.89
N CYS A 309 -15.89 13.65 7.19
CA CYS A 309 -17.20 13.68 7.81
C CYS A 309 -17.92 14.95 7.39
N GLU A 310 -19.23 14.84 7.05
CA GLU A 310 -20.10 15.98 6.75
C GLU A 310 -20.39 16.81 8.01
#